data_90ef72f127d1fe126b3557f76aecba18
#
_entry.id   90ef72f127d1fe126b3557f76aecba18
#
_cell.length_a   1.000
_cell.length_b   1.000
_cell.length_c   1.000
_cell.angle_alpha   90.00
_cell.angle_beta   90.00
_cell.angle_gamma   90.00
#
_symmetry.space_group_name_H-M   'P 1'
#
loop_
_entity.id
_entity.type
_entity.pdbx_description
1 polymer ?
#
loop_
_entity_poly.entity_id
_entity_poly.type
_entity_poly.pdbx_seq_one_letter_code
_entity_poly.pdbx_strand_id
1 'polypeptide(L)'
;MIKARLLKKMDSYKCQSPVLFLVFNRPDLTARVFERIRQVRPAELYIAVDGPRHGRQGEAEAVAQVGDIVKKVDWDCKVETLFRTENLGCAKAIIGAVSWFFEHVDAGIILEDDVLPNPEMFRFFDSTLEYYRDVDAVVDISGFNPLDRFSRRCRRPLLTKYGNIWGWGTW
;
A
#
# COMPACT_ATOMS: atom_id res chain seq x y z
N MET A 1 -16.12 27.11 -8.18
CA MET A 1 -15.16 26.82 -9.26
C MET A 1 -13.89 26.10 -8.80
N ILE A 2 -13.21 26.51 -7.72
CA ILE A 2 -11.96 25.88 -7.24
C ILE A 2 -12.16 24.40 -6.84
N LYS A 3 -13.25 24.05 -6.13
CA LYS A 3 -13.55 22.69 -5.69
C LYS A 3 -13.79 21.71 -6.87
N ALA A 4 -14.46 22.15 -7.93
CA ALA A 4 -14.70 21.37 -9.15
C ALA A 4 -13.41 21.14 -9.97
N ARG A 5 -12.48 22.12 -9.97
CA ARG A 5 -11.19 22.02 -10.65
C ARG A 5 -10.23 21.09 -9.89
N LEU A 6 -10.29 21.06 -8.55
CA LEU A 6 -9.58 20.12 -7.71
C LEU A 6 -10.10 18.69 -7.89
N LEU A 7 -11.41 18.47 -7.90
CA LEU A 7 -12.03 17.18 -8.16
C LEU A 7 -11.65 16.65 -9.56
N LYS A 8 -11.71 17.49 -10.60
CA LYS A 8 -11.32 17.10 -11.96
C LYS A 8 -9.82 16.77 -12.11
N LYS A 9 -8.96 17.37 -11.26
CA LYS A 9 -7.52 17.07 -11.20
C LYS A 9 -7.23 15.78 -10.43
N MET A 10 -8.15 15.33 -9.56
CA MET A 10 -8.07 14.04 -8.88
C MET A 10 -8.46 12.88 -9.80
N ASP A 11 -9.44 13.06 -10.69
CA ASP A 11 -9.90 12.03 -11.64
C ASP A 11 -8.85 11.62 -12.70
N SER A 12 -7.80 12.41 -12.91
CA SER A 12 -6.77 12.15 -13.92
C SER A 12 -5.45 11.60 -13.32
N TYR A 13 -5.33 11.54 -12.00
CA TYR A 13 -4.11 11.04 -11.38
C TYR A 13 -4.05 9.52 -11.45
N LYS A 14 -2.90 9.00 -11.88
CA LYS A 14 -2.52 7.60 -11.79
C LYS A 14 -1.26 7.50 -10.94
N CYS A 15 -1.26 6.60 -9.96
CA CYS A 15 -0.08 6.31 -9.17
C CYS A 15 1.00 5.70 -10.05
N GLN A 16 2.20 6.26 -10.00
CA GLN A 16 3.33 5.83 -10.83
C GLN A 16 4.17 4.76 -10.13
N SER A 17 4.23 4.82 -8.81
CA SER A 17 4.97 3.85 -8.02
C SER A 17 4.23 2.51 -7.97
N PRO A 18 4.94 1.37 -8.10
CA PRO A 18 4.37 0.07 -7.82
C PRO A 18 3.82 -0.02 -6.40
N VAL A 19 2.71 -0.73 -6.22
CA VAL A 19 2.05 -0.88 -4.92
C VAL A 19 2.04 -2.34 -4.51
N LEU A 20 2.59 -2.65 -3.34
CA LEU A 20 2.40 -3.94 -2.65
C LEU A 20 1.24 -3.81 -1.67
N PHE A 21 0.24 -4.67 -1.82
CA PHE A 21 -0.90 -4.75 -0.92
C PHE A 21 -0.86 -6.06 -0.12
N LEU A 22 -0.62 -5.94 1.17
CA LEU A 22 -0.52 -7.04 2.13
C LEU A 22 -1.87 -7.27 2.78
N VAL A 23 -2.43 -8.45 2.62
CA VAL A 23 -3.78 -8.79 3.12
C VAL A 23 -3.80 -10.17 3.77
N PHE A 24 -4.79 -10.41 4.64
CA PHE A 24 -4.95 -11.69 5.28
C PHE A 24 -6.43 -12.12 5.36
N ASN A 25 -7.11 -11.88 6.47
CA ASN A 25 -8.44 -12.44 6.80
C ASN A 25 -9.47 -11.38 7.21
N ARG A 26 -9.32 -10.13 6.76
CA ARG A 26 -10.19 -8.99 7.12
C ARG A 26 -10.87 -8.41 5.87
N PRO A 27 -11.90 -9.07 5.31
CA PRO A 27 -12.50 -8.67 4.03
C PRO A 27 -13.04 -7.24 4.02
N ASP A 28 -13.65 -6.77 5.12
CA ASP A 28 -14.20 -5.41 5.20
C ASP A 28 -13.10 -4.33 5.13
N LEU A 29 -11.99 -4.54 5.82
CA LEU A 29 -10.85 -3.62 5.79
C LEU A 29 -10.16 -3.67 4.42
N THR A 30 -9.91 -4.89 3.93
CA THR A 30 -9.35 -5.13 2.59
C THR A 30 -10.14 -4.40 1.52
N ALA A 31 -11.48 -4.51 1.52
CA ALA A 31 -12.33 -3.85 0.53
C ALA A 31 -12.17 -2.32 0.57
N ARG A 32 -12.08 -1.74 1.76
CA ARG A 32 -11.92 -0.29 1.93
C ARG A 32 -10.57 0.22 1.44
N VAL A 33 -9.48 -0.49 1.74
CA VAL A 33 -8.14 -0.12 1.27
C VAL A 33 -8.02 -0.37 -0.24
N PHE A 34 -8.52 -1.49 -0.74
CA PHE A 34 -8.55 -1.81 -2.17
C PHE A 34 -9.28 -0.72 -2.99
N GLU A 35 -10.40 -0.20 -2.49
CA GLU A 35 -11.09 0.90 -3.16
C GLU A 35 -10.23 2.19 -3.22
N ARG A 36 -9.38 2.46 -2.24
CA ARG A 36 -8.42 3.57 -2.30
C ARG A 36 -7.33 3.34 -3.34
N ILE A 37 -6.83 2.11 -3.45
CA ILE A 37 -5.88 1.71 -4.50
C ILE A 37 -6.54 1.85 -5.87
N ARG A 38 -7.79 1.39 -6.02
CA ARG A 38 -8.57 1.52 -7.26
C ARG A 38 -8.76 2.97 -7.71
N GLN A 39 -8.96 3.91 -6.78
CA GLN A 39 -9.12 5.34 -7.07
C GLN A 39 -7.86 5.95 -7.71
N VAL A 40 -6.67 5.50 -7.36
CA VAL A 40 -5.40 6.02 -7.88
C VAL A 40 -4.82 5.18 -9.01
N ARG A 41 -5.39 4.01 -9.31
CA ARG A 41 -5.10 3.18 -10.47
C ARG A 41 -3.60 2.99 -10.72
N PRO A 42 -2.85 2.38 -9.80
CA PRO A 42 -1.43 2.12 -10.03
C PRO A 42 -1.23 1.30 -11.30
N ALA A 43 -0.14 1.55 -12.02
CA ALA A 43 0.21 0.78 -13.22
C ALA A 43 0.67 -0.65 -12.88
N GLU A 44 1.21 -0.83 -11.67
CA GLU A 44 1.65 -2.13 -11.15
C GLU A 44 1.10 -2.35 -9.74
N LEU A 45 0.44 -3.47 -9.53
CA LEU A 45 -0.13 -3.88 -8.25
C LEU A 45 0.32 -5.30 -7.90
N TYR A 46 1.01 -5.42 -6.79
CA TYR A 46 1.46 -6.67 -6.20
C TYR A 46 0.58 -6.98 -5.01
N ILE A 47 0.04 -8.18 -4.93
CA ILE A 47 -0.91 -8.58 -3.90
C ILE A 47 -0.40 -9.82 -3.19
N ALA A 48 -0.14 -9.72 -1.90
CA ALA A 48 0.26 -10.85 -1.09
C ALA A 48 -0.84 -11.19 -0.08
N VAL A 49 -1.33 -12.43 -0.15
CA VAL A 49 -2.37 -12.97 0.73
C VAL A 49 -1.77 -14.10 1.54
N ASP A 50 -1.73 -13.97 2.87
CA ASP A 50 -1.30 -15.06 3.74
C ASP A 50 -2.39 -16.13 3.84
N GLY A 51 -2.01 -17.39 4.02
CA GLY A 51 -2.94 -18.51 4.11
C GLY A 51 -3.68 -18.56 5.44
N PRO A 52 -4.80 -19.29 5.53
CA PRO A 52 -5.53 -19.45 6.77
C PRO A 52 -4.77 -20.28 7.80
N ARG A 53 -4.92 -19.96 9.07
CA ARG A 53 -4.38 -20.75 10.17
C ARG A 53 -5.16 -22.05 10.32
N HIS A 54 -4.44 -23.15 10.53
CA HIS A 54 -5.07 -24.44 10.73
C HIS A 54 -5.99 -24.43 11.97
N GLY A 55 -7.16 -25.04 11.87
CA GLY A 55 -8.13 -25.18 12.98
C GLY A 55 -8.85 -23.91 13.41
N ARG A 56 -8.73 -22.80 12.68
CA ARG A 56 -9.49 -21.57 12.94
C ARG A 56 -10.78 -21.55 12.11
N GLN A 57 -11.91 -21.73 12.79
CA GLN A 57 -13.23 -21.72 12.15
C GLN A 57 -13.51 -20.38 11.46
N GLY A 58 -14.00 -20.41 10.22
CA GLY A 58 -14.37 -19.24 9.43
C GLY A 58 -13.20 -18.45 8.82
N GLU A 59 -11.96 -18.82 9.14
CA GLU A 59 -10.80 -18.06 8.62
C GLU A 59 -10.50 -18.38 7.16
N ALA A 60 -10.67 -19.62 6.74
CA ALA A 60 -10.49 -20.01 5.35
C ALA A 60 -11.49 -19.29 4.43
N GLU A 61 -12.73 -19.14 4.87
CA GLU A 61 -13.77 -18.39 4.18
C GLU A 61 -13.45 -16.90 4.13
N ALA A 62 -12.93 -16.32 5.20
CA ALA A 62 -12.51 -14.92 5.24
C ALA A 62 -11.32 -14.65 4.30
N VAL A 63 -10.34 -15.54 4.27
CA VAL A 63 -9.19 -15.47 3.31
C VAL A 63 -9.67 -15.62 1.88
N ALA A 64 -10.62 -16.52 1.60
CA ALA A 64 -11.20 -16.66 0.27
C ALA A 64 -11.93 -15.38 -0.17
N GLN A 65 -12.72 -14.76 0.72
CA GLN A 65 -13.38 -13.48 0.45
C GLN A 65 -12.39 -12.35 0.16
N VAL A 66 -11.28 -12.28 0.91
CA VAL A 66 -10.18 -11.33 0.63
C VAL A 66 -9.63 -11.58 -0.77
N GLY A 67 -9.35 -12.84 -1.14
CA GLY A 67 -8.90 -13.21 -2.47
C GLY A 67 -9.86 -12.76 -3.57
N ASP A 68 -11.17 -12.87 -3.36
CA ASP A 68 -12.18 -12.43 -4.32
C ASP A 68 -12.28 -10.89 -4.43
N ILE A 69 -11.99 -10.16 -3.36
CA ILE A 69 -11.94 -8.69 -3.38
C ILE A 69 -10.76 -8.22 -4.24
N VAL A 70 -9.57 -8.72 -3.97
CA VAL A 70 -8.35 -8.24 -4.63
C VAL A 70 -8.23 -8.65 -6.09
N LYS A 71 -8.99 -9.65 -6.54
CA LYS A 71 -9.12 -10.03 -7.96
C LYS A 71 -9.96 -9.07 -8.79
N LYS A 72 -10.67 -8.12 -8.17
CA LYS A 72 -11.57 -7.16 -8.86
C LYS A 72 -10.84 -5.95 -9.45
N VAL A 73 -9.59 -6.11 -9.88
CA VAL A 73 -8.87 -5.05 -10.60
C VAL A 73 -9.56 -4.80 -11.95
N ASP A 74 -10.08 -3.59 -12.14
CA ASP A 74 -10.87 -3.18 -13.31
C ASP A 74 -10.28 -1.99 -14.07
N TRP A 75 -8.99 -1.73 -13.90
CA TRP A 75 -8.22 -0.73 -14.62
C TRP A 75 -7.00 -1.37 -15.28
N ASP A 76 -6.41 -0.68 -16.25
CA ASP A 76 -5.16 -1.12 -16.89
C ASP A 76 -4.01 -1.17 -15.87
N CYS A 77 -3.59 -2.38 -15.50
CA CYS A 77 -2.67 -2.67 -14.41
C CYS A 77 -1.95 -3.99 -14.62
N LYS A 78 -0.65 -4.02 -14.47
CA LYS A 78 0.09 -5.27 -14.29
C LYS A 78 -0.15 -5.77 -12.88
N VAL A 79 -0.77 -6.93 -12.75
CA VAL A 79 -1.10 -7.54 -11.45
C VAL A 79 -0.26 -8.79 -11.24
N GLU A 80 0.51 -8.79 -10.15
CA GLU A 80 1.25 -9.96 -9.67
C GLU A 80 0.70 -10.40 -8.32
N THR A 81 0.60 -11.70 -8.09
CA THR A 81 -0.04 -12.22 -6.87
C THR A 81 0.79 -13.30 -6.19
N LEU A 82 0.85 -13.22 -4.86
CA LEU A 82 1.46 -14.20 -3.98
C LEU A 82 0.40 -14.73 -3.00
N PHE A 83 -0.36 -15.73 -3.42
CA PHE A 83 -1.34 -16.40 -2.58
C PHE A 83 -0.70 -17.61 -1.88
N ARG A 84 -0.71 -17.61 -0.56
CA ARG A 84 -0.20 -18.72 0.24
C ARG A 84 -1.32 -19.66 0.65
N THR A 85 -1.03 -20.93 0.67
CA THR A 85 -1.96 -22.00 1.08
C THR A 85 -1.96 -22.20 2.59
N GLU A 86 -0.84 -21.83 3.27
CA GLU A 86 -0.63 -21.97 4.69
C GLU A 86 -0.29 -20.64 5.32
N ASN A 87 -0.64 -20.47 6.60
CA ASN A 87 -0.32 -19.27 7.36
C ASN A 87 1.14 -19.29 7.81
N LEU A 88 1.89 -18.30 7.38
CA LEU A 88 3.29 -18.11 7.80
C LEU A 88 3.42 -17.28 9.09
N GLY A 89 2.34 -16.66 9.53
CA GLY A 89 2.35 -15.68 10.61
C GLY A 89 2.88 -14.32 10.16
N CYS A 90 2.49 -13.27 10.89
CA CYS A 90 2.67 -11.88 10.50
C CYS A 90 4.11 -11.57 10.02
N ALA A 91 5.12 -11.86 10.85
CA ALA A 91 6.50 -11.48 10.52
C ALA A 91 7.03 -12.16 9.25
N LYS A 92 6.87 -13.49 9.13
CA LYS A 92 7.37 -14.23 7.95
C LYS A 92 6.57 -13.90 6.70
N ALA A 93 5.26 -13.70 6.85
CA ALA A 93 4.39 -13.35 5.74
C ALA A 93 4.77 -11.99 5.16
N ILE A 94 4.96 -10.97 6.01
CA ILE A 94 5.35 -9.62 5.60
C ILE A 94 6.75 -9.61 5.00
N ILE A 95 7.75 -10.15 5.70
CA ILE A 95 9.14 -10.18 5.21
C ILE A 95 9.20 -10.89 3.85
N GLY A 96 8.58 -12.07 3.72
CA GLY A 96 8.59 -12.80 2.46
C GLY A 96 7.84 -12.09 1.32
N ALA A 97 6.77 -11.36 1.63
CA ALA A 97 6.05 -10.59 0.62
C ALA A 97 6.83 -9.34 0.17
N VAL A 98 7.47 -8.63 1.11
CA VAL A 98 8.32 -7.47 0.81
C VAL A 98 9.55 -7.92 0.01
N SER A 99 10.22 -9.02 0.40
CA SER A 99 11.35 -9.55 -0.37
C SER A 99 10.92 -9.93 -1.79
N TRP A 100 9.82 -10.68 -1.94
CA TRP A 100 9.26 -11.02 -3.24
C TRP A 100 8.93 -9.78 -4.09
N PHE A 101 8.37 -8.74 -3.50
CA PHE A 101 8.07 -7.48 -4.20
C PHE A 101 9.33 -6.84 -4.78
N PHE A 102 10.39 -6.73 -3.99
CA PHE A 102 11.67 -6.13 -4.42
C PHE A 102 12.53 -7.05 -5.31
N GLU A 103 12.11 -8.29 -5.57
CA GLU A 103 12.64 -9.10 -6.68
C GLU A 103 12.12 -8.63 -8.04
N HIS A 104 11.06 -7.82 -8.06
CA HIS A 104 10.37 -7.39 -9.28
C HIS A 104 10.46 -5.89 -9.55
N VAL A 105 10.71 -5.09 -8.53
CA VAL A 105 10.74 -3.61 -8.61
C VAL A 105 11.88 -3.03 -7.79
N ASP A 106 12.39 -1.87 -8.23
CA ASP A 106 13.48 -1.17 -7.52
C ASP A 106 12.96 -0.29 -6.37
N ALA A 107 11.70 0.13 -6.42
CA ALA A 107 11.09 0.99 -5.41
C ALA A 107 9.57 0.79 -5.41
N GLY A 108 8.92 1.02 -4.28
CA GLY A 108 7.47 0.93 -4.25
C GLY A 108 6.83 1.30 -2.91
N ILE A 109 5.50 1.26 -2.90
CA ILE A 109 4.63 1.59 -1.78
C ILE A 109 4.12 0.31 -1.15
N ILE A 110 4.20 0.17 0.16
CA ILE A 110 3.71 -0.99 0.91
C ILE A 110 2.52 -0.57 1.77
N LEU A 111 1.39 -1.26 1.58
CA LEU A 111 0.13 -1.04 2.30
C LEU A 111 -0.36 -2.33 2.94
N GLU A 112 -0.89 -2.22 4.15
CA GLU A 112 -1.61 -3.30 4.84
C GLU A 112 -3.12 -3.08 4.78
N ASP A 113 -3.92 -4.10 5.02
CA ASP A 113 -5.39 -4.05 4.90
C ASP A 113 -6.08 -3.17 5.96
N ASP A 114 -5.39 -2.74 7.01
CA ASP A 114 -5.88 -1.81 8.04
C ASP A 114 -5.30 -0.38 7.90
N VAL A 115 -4.46 -0.14 6.92
CA VAL A 115 -3.92 1.19 6.60
C VAL A 115 -4.75 1.82 5.50
N LEU A 116 -5.71 2.67 5.85
CA LEU A 116 -6.58 3.35 4.89
C LEU A 116 -5.89 4.62 4.32
N PRO A 117 -5.33 4.56 3.09
CA PRO A 117 -4.60 5.67 2.54
C PRO A 117 -5.53 6.80 2.07
N ASN A 118 -5.04 8.03 2.17
CA ASN A 118 -5.61 9.14 1.43
C ASN A 118 -5.01 9.14 0.01
N PRO A 119 -5.76 9.44 -1.07
CA PRO A 119 -5.22 9.55 -2.43
C PRO A 119 -4.02 10.49 -2.57
N GLU A 120 -3.93 11.55 -1.78
CA GLU A 120 -2.77 12.45 -1.77
C GLU A 120 -1.50 11.78 -1.21
N MET A 121 -1.63 10.71 -0.42
CA MET A 121 -0.50 9.93 0.07
C MET A 121 0.25 9.26 -1.09
N PHE A 122 -0.45 8.74 -2.10
CA PHE A 122 0.19 8.14 -3.27
C PHE A 122 0.98 9.18 -4.07
N ARG A 123 0.46 10.41 -4.23
CA ARG A 123 1.19 11.52 -4.87
C ARG A 123 2.45 11.90 -4.08
N PHE A 124 2.34 11.86 -2.77
CA PHE A 124 3.48 12.12 -1.89
C PHE A 124 4.56 11.04 -2.09
N PHE A 125 4.19 9.77 -2.12
CA PHE A 125 5.13 8.68 -2.39
C PHE A 125 5.75 8.79 -3.78
N ASP A 126 4.98 9.00 -4.85
CA ASP A 126 5.51 9.15 -6.21
C ASP A 126 6.60 10.24 -6.26
N SER A 127 6.34 11.38 -5.63
CA SER A 127 7.29 12.49 -5.65
C SER A 127 8.48 12.28 -4.74
N THR A 128 8.31 11.67 -3.56
CA THR A 128 9.39 11.51 -2.59
C THR A 128 10.28 10.31 -2.88
N LEU A 129 9.73 9.20 -3.36
CA LEU A 129 10.52 8.06 -3.82
C LEU A 129 11.44 8.45 -4.98
N GLU A 130 10.94 9.26 -5.92
CA GLU A 130 11.77 9.78 -7.01
C GLU A 130 12.81 10.79 -6.53
N TYR A 131 12.40 11.74 -5.67
CA TYR A 131 13.28 12.82 -5.21
C TYR A 131 14.43 12.32 -4.33
N TYR A 132 14.19 11.30 -3.50
CA TYR A 132 15.19 10.77 -2.57
C TYR A 132 15.90 9.49 -3.07
N ARG A 133 15.66 9.07 -4.30
CA ARG A 133 16.20 7.81 -4.87
C ARG A 133 17.70 7.62 -4.64
N ASP A 134 18.49 8.68 -4.81
CA ASP A 134 19.94 8.65 -4.74
C ASP A 134 20.48 9.23 -3.42
N VAL A 135 19.65 9.27 -2.37
CA VAL A 135 20.03 9.83 -1.07
C VAL A 135 20.14 8.70 -0.04
N ASP A 136 21.32 8.11 0.10
CA ASP A 136 21.60 6.95 0.97
C ASP A 136 21.18 7.13 2.44
N ALA A 137 21.08 8.37 2.90
CA ALA A 137 20.64 8.67 4.28
C ALA A 137 19.13 8.52 4.49
N VAL A 138 18.33 8.38 3.41
CA VAL A 138 16.88 8.19 3.47
C VAL A 138 16.58 6.73 3.13
N VAL A 139 16.20 5.97 4.13
CA VAL A 139 15.97 4.52 3.99
C VAL A 139 14.51 4.15 3.76
N ASP A 140 13.58 5.00 4.20
CA ASP A 140 12.13 4.80 3.99
C ASP A 140 11.38 6.12 3.95
N ILE A 141 10.21 6.09 3.36
CA ILE A 141 9.24 7.19 3.32
C ILE A 141 8.00 6.72 4.07
N SER A 142 7.59 7.42 5.13
CA SER A 142 6.37 7.09 5.86
C SER A 142 5.18 7.95 5.40
N GLY A 143 4.05 7.32 5.14
CA GLY A 143 2.78 7.99 4.86
C GLY A 143 2.05 8.48 6.12
N PHE A 144 2.53 8.11 7.29
CA PHE A 144 1.94 8.48 8.57
C PHE A 144 2.74 9.59 9.26
N ASN A 145 2.06 10.63 9.69
CA ASN A 145 2.66 11.73 10.45
C ASN A 145 2.12 11.76 11.89
N PRO A 146 2.84 11.23 12.88
CA PRO A 146 2.41 11.25 14.28
C PRO A 146 2.34 12.66 14.86
N LEU A 147 2.99 13.63 14.21
CA LEU A 147 3.07 15.03 14.65
C LEU A 147 2.05 15.93 13.94
N ASP A 148 1.06 15.38 13.23
CA ASP A 148 0.09 16.16 12.43
C ASP A 148 -0.57 17.29 13.26
N ARG A 149 -0.92 17.03 14.51
CA ARG A 149 -1.49 18.05 15.41
C ARG A 149 -0.57 19.24 15.66
N PHE A 150 0.74 19.03 15.59
CA PHE A 150 1.77 20.05 15.84
C PHE A 150 2.30 20.66 14.55
N SER A 151 2.22 19.93 13.44
CA SER A 151 2.83 20.28 12.16
C SER A 151 1.86 20.81 11.10
N ARG A 152 0.62 21.16 11.45
CA ARG A 152 -0.44 21.63 10.52
C ARG A 152 -0.02 22.75 9.55
N ARG A 153 1.09 23.46 9.85
CA ARG A 153 1.68 24.48 8.98
C ARG A 153 2.86 23.97 8.15
N CYS A 154 3.36 22.77 8.43
CA CYS A 154 4.49 22.21 7.70
C CYS A 154 3.98 21.53 6.42
N ARG A 155 4.33 22.10 5.27
CA ARG A 155 4.00 21.55 3.94
C ARG A 155 5.17 20.78 3.33
N ARG A 156 6.17 20.44 4.12
CA ARG A 156 7.37 19.73 3.67
C ARG A 156 7.49 18.39 4.40
N PRO A 157 8.08 17.37 3.78
CA PRO A 157 8.46 16.15 4.48
C PRO A 157 9.31 16.47 5.70
N LEU A 158 9.13 15.72 6.77
CA LEU A 158 9.96 15.80 7.96
C LEU A 158 10.97 14.65 7.92
N LEU A 159 12.26 14.96 8.03
CA LEU A 159 13.29 13.96 8.22
C LEU A 159 13.32 13.54 9.69
N THR A 160 13.31 12.24 9.93
CA THR A 160 13.31 11.65 11.27
C THR A 160 14.25 10.44 11.31
N LYS A 161 14.72 10.09 12.49
CA LYS A 161 15.49 8.87 12.73
C LYS A 161 14.60 7.64 13.02
N TYR A 162 13.29 7.85 13.08
CA TYR A 162 12.34 6.81 13.44
C TYR A 162 11.46 6.49 12.24
N GLY A 163 11.61 5.28 11.68
CA GLY A 163 10.73 4.74 10.66
C GLY A 163 9.34 4.44 11.20
N ASN A 164 8.34 4.49 10.32
CA ASN A 164 6.97 4.08 10.62
C ASN A 164 6.40 3.32 9.44
N ILE A 165 5.90 2.11 9.70
CA ILE A 165 5.43 1.18 8.67
C ILE A 165 3.91 1.25 8.41
N TRP A 166 3.21 2.27 8.89
CA TRP A 166 1.78 2.46 8.58
C TRP A 166 1.59 3.14 7.23
N GLY A 167 1.69 2.36 6.16
CA GLY A 167 1.77 2.84 4.80
C GLY A 167 3.12 3.52 4.57
N TRP A 168 4.01 2.83 3.90
CA TRP A 168 5.39 3.26 3.72
C TRP A 168 5.88 2.93 2.31
N GLY A 169 6.96 3.53 1.91
CA GLY A 169 7.64 3.28 0.65
C GLY A 169 9.14 3.23 0.85
N THR A 170 9.85 2.43 0.02
CA THR A 170 11.30 2.26 0.06
C THR A 170 11.83 1.77 -1.29
N TRP A 171 13.12 1.56 -1.37
CA TRP A 171 13.90 1.07 -2.50
C TRP A 171 14.48 -0.32 -2.26
#